data_e72b346524aec3338cd9037f31c0144e
#
_entry.id   e72b346524aec3338cd9037f31c0144e
#
_cell.length_a   1.000
_cell.length_b   1.000
_cell.length_c   1.000
_cell.angle_alpha   90.00
_cell.angle_beta   90.00
_cell.angle_gamma   90.00
#
_symmetry.space_group_name_H-M   'P 1'
#
loop_
_entity.id
_entity.type
_entity.pdbx_description
1 polymer ?
#
loop_
_entity_poly.entity_id
_entity_poly.type
_entity_poly.pdbx_seq_one_letter_code
_entity_poly.pdbx_strand_id
1 'polypeptide(L)'
;AKAHALYNYKLREDENIRLLKDNAAKNLFIIIISAVLVISLLSAYIIYIRIKQQKRTTEERCKMLAEQLKEIKETNADYILEKEHEIETIKRKLQEDKHEGIRDALNAKQAELEKLNKRKKQIEDCTEKITKTDVYKQIQCILKGYDSKTFTNWNDLEKTVYDCFPNFETSLHNLGDLNFTELKVCLLTRIGLSVKDISIVTCASKSSIYSINQRLFYKKFGKYAASSDWIEFIRTIY
;
A
#
# COMPACT_ATOMS: atom_id res chain seq x y z
N ALA A 1 47.97 40.43 -67.80
CA ALA A 1 48.26 40.48 -66.34
C ALA A 1 47.08 40.83 -65.48
N LYS A 2 46.28 41.88 -65.77
CA LYS A 2 45.10 42.31 -64.90
C LYS A 2 43.99 41.29 -64.80
N ALA A 3 43.63 40.55 -65.86
CA ALA A 3 42.59 39.55 -65.88
C ALA A 3 42.93 38.33 -64.99
N HIS A 4 44.15 37.92 -64.94
CA HIS A 4 44.64 36.82 -64.14
C HIS A 4 44.72 37.17 -62.65
N ALA A 5 45.02 38.42 -62.34
CA ALA A 5 45.01 38.91 -60.96
C ALA A 5 43.55 38.99 -60.41
N LEU A 6 42.60 39.43 -61.24
CA LEU A 6 41.16 39.50 -60.87
C LEU A 6 40.58 38.11 -60.70
N TYR A 7 40.97 37.13 -61.51
CA TYR A 7 40.52 35.74 -61.38
C TYR A 7 41.03 35.11 -60.09
N ASN A 8 42.33 35.31 -59.80
CA ASN A 8 42.89 34.80 -58.55
C ASN A 8 42.31 35.49 -57.29
N TYR A 9 41.93 36.75 -57.39
CA TYR A 9 41.30 37.44 -56.31
C TYR A 9 39.89 36.84 -56.03
N LYS A 10 39.06 36.64 -57.07
CA LYS A 10 37.74 35.98 -56.91
C LYS A 10 37.82 34.59 -56.37
N LEU A 11 38.78 33.80 -56.81
CA LEU A 11 38.99 32.44 -56.31
C LEU A 11 39.31 32.43 -54.83
N ARG A 12 40.16 33.33 -54.34
CA ARG A 12 40.45 33.47 -52.90
C ARG A 12 39.26 34.01 -52.09
N GLU A 13 38.46 34.85 -52.64
CA GLU A 13 37.25 35.37 -52.03
C GLU A 13 36.20 34.26 -51.84
N ASP A 14 35.96 33.45 -52.88
CA ASP A 14 35.06 32.31 -52.80
C ASP A 14 35.55 31.23 -51.79
N GLU A 15 36.85 31.02 -51.73
CA GLU A 15 37.49 30.09 -50.78
C GLU A 15 37.32 30.60 -49.33
N ASN A 16 37.53 31.89 -49.10
CA ASN A 16 37.30 32.51 -47.81
C ASN A 16 35.84 32.46 -47.36
N ILE A 17 34.88 32.71 -48.27
CA ILE A 17 33.46 32.62 -47.99
C ILE A 17 33.06 31.17 -47.63
N ARG A 18 33.65 30.21 -48.34
CA ARG A 18 33.43 28.78 -48.05
C ARG A 18 33.97 28.40 -46.66
N LEU A 19 35.17 28.82 -46.33
CA LEU A 19 35.76 28.56 -45.00
C LEU A 19 35.00 29.24 -43.88
N LEU A 20 34.47 30.43 -44.09
CA LEU A 20 33.61 31.10 -43.10
C LEU A 20 32.30 30.36 -42.89
N LYS A 21 31.65 29.85 -43.95
CA LYS A 21 30.45 29.04 -43.85
C LYS A 21 30.69 27.72 -43.14
N ASP A 22 31.79 27.03 -43.45
CA ASP A 22 32.18 25.77 -42.79
C ASP A 22 32.50 25.97 -41.30
N ASN A 23 33.16 27.05 -40.95
CA ASN A 23 33.40 27.38 -39.55
C ASN A 23 32.13 27.76 -38.77
N ALA A 24 31.22 28.52 -39.42
CA ALA A 24 29.93 28.83 -38.82
C ALA A 24 29.11 27.57 -38.61
N ALA A 25 29.08 26.63 -39.56
CA ALA A 25 28.38 25.36 -39.40
C ALA A 25 28.98 24.49 -38.28
N LYS A 26 30.31 24.43 -38.16
CA LYS A 26 31.00 23.72 -37.06
C LYS A 26 30.68 24.34 -35.71
N ASN A 27 30.69 25.64 -35.60
CA ASN A 27 30.36 26.35 -34.37
C ASN A 27 28.90 26.09 -33.95
N LEU A 28 27.94 26.14 -34.88
CA LEU A 28 26.57 25.78 -34.66
C LEU A 28 26.42 24.33 -34.16
N PHE A 29 27.13 23.40 -34.74
CA PHE A 29 27.13 22.00 -34.32
C PHE A 29 27.64 21.80 -32.90
N ILE A 30 28.73 22.50 -32.54
CA ILE A 30 29.28 22.49 -31.17
C ILE A 30 28.27 23.06 -30.17
N ILE A 31 27.57 24.15 -30.52
CA ILE A 31 26.54 24.76 -29.66
C ILE A 31 25.38 23.79 -29.45
N ILE A 32 24.92 23.11 -30.50
CA ILE A 32 23.80 22.13 -30.39
C ILE A 32 24.21 20.96 -29.50
N ILE A 33 25.39 20.39 -29.67
CA ILE A 33 25.91 19.29 -28.85
C ILE A 33 26.03 19.72 -27.40
N SER A 34 26.56 20.91 -27.12
CA SER A 34 26.67 21.42 -25.76
C SER A 34 25.29 21.62 -25.09
N ALA A 35 24.33 22.11 -25.83
CA ALA A 35 22.96 22.28 -25.35
C ALA A 35 22.28 20.93 -25.00
N VAL A 36 22.45 19.92 -25.86
CA VAL A 36 21.93 18.55 -25.60
C VAL A 36 22.57 17.94 -24.35
N LEU A 37 23.88 18.13 -24.16
CA LEU A 37 24.58 17.66 -22.97
C LEU A 37 24.05 18.33 -21.70
N VAL A 38 23.82 19.63 -21.70
CA VAL A 38 23.25 20.34 -20.55
C VAL A 38 21.84 19.85 -20.24
N ILE A 39 20.99 19.67 -21.23
CA ILE A 39 19.62 19.16 -21.05
C ILE A 39 19.66 17.74 -20.47
N SER A 40 20.55 16.88 -20.93
CA SER A 40 20.69 15.50 -20.43
C SER A 40 21.13 15.47 -18.96
N LEU A 41 22.06 16.34 -18.55
CA LEU A 41 22.49 16.46 -17.17
C LEU A 41 21.37 17.00 -16.25
N LEU A 42 20.61 17.98 -16.71
CA LEU A 42 19.47 18.52 -15.95
C LEU A 42 18.38 17.45 -15.78
N SER A 43 18.08 16.68 -16.81
CA SER A 43 17.08 15.60 -16.71
C SER A 43 17.53 14.50 -15.74
N ALA A 44 18.79 14.09 -15.77
CA ALA A 44 19.37 13.13 -14.82
C ALA A 44 19.30 13.66 -13.37
N TYR A 45 19.58 14.95 -13.17
CA TYR A 45 19.48 15.59 -11.85
C TYR A 45 18.05 15.62 -11.32
N ILE A 46 17.08 15.93 -12.17
CA ILE A 46 15.65 15.91 -11.79
C ILE A 46 15.21 14.50 -11.39
N ILE A 47 15.63 13.48 -12.15
CA ILE A 47 15.33 12.08 -11.83
C ILE A 47 15.96 11.70 -10.49
N TYR A 48 17.22 12.07 -10.25
CA TYR A 48 17.89 11.82 -8.97
C TYR A 48 17.14 12.45 -7.77
N ILE A 49 16.71 13.71 -7.91
CA ILE A 49 15.91 14.37 -6.85
C ILE A 49 14.59 13.63 -6.60
N ARG A 50 13.87 13.23 -7.66
CA ARG A 50 12.61 12.47 -7.52
C ARG A 50 12.82 11.14 -6.79
N ILE A 51 13.85 10.39 -7.13
CA ILE A 51 14.20 9.13 -6.47
C ILE A 51 14.53 9.37 -4.99
N LYS A 52 15.31 10.41 -4.69
CA LYS A 52 15.67 10.76 -3.31
C LYS A 52 14.45 11.18 -2.47
N GLN A 53 13.53 11.96 -3.04
CA GLN A 53 12.28 12.33 -2.37
C GLN A 53 11.36 11.13 -2.14
N GLN A 54 11.26 10.22 -3.13
CA GLN A 54 10.49 8.98 -2.97
C GLN A 54 11.04 8.09 -1.85
N LYS A 55 12.37 7.97 -1.72
CA LYS A 55 12.97 7.21 -0.61
C LYS A 55 12.57 7.77 0.75
N ARG A 56 12.65 9.08 0.95
CA ARG A 56 12.26 9.72 2.23
C ARG A 56 10.80 9.49 2.57
N THR A 57 9.89 9.69 1.61
CA THR A 57 8.46 9.48 1.84
C THR A 57 8.10 8.02 2.11
N THR A 58 8.85 7.05 1.57
CA THR A 58 8.65 5.63 1.87
C THR A 58 9.18 5.23 3.25
N GLU A 59 10.30 5.80 3.70
CA GLU A 59 10.82 5.58 5.05
C GLU A 59 9.87 6.12 6.12
N GLU A 60 9.31 7.31 5.92
CA GLU A 60 8.30 7.90 6.82
C GLU A 60 7.01 7.07 6.87
N ARG A 61 6.57 6.54 5.72
CA ARG A 61 5.41 5.63 5.66
C ARG A 61 5.67 4.31 6.36
N CYS A 62 6.85 3.72 6.20
CA CYS A 62 7.20 2.50 6.91
C CYS A 62 7.23 2.71 8.43
N LYS A 63 7.72 3.86 8.91
CA LYS A 63 7.68 4.20 10.33
C LYS A 63 6.25 4.34 10.85
N MET A 64 5.39 5.07 10.13
CA MET A 64 3.98 5.20 10.51
C MET A 64 3.23 3.85 10.53
N LEU A 65 3.50 2.96 9.55
CA LEU A 65 2.90 1.62 9.55
C LEU A 65 3.39 0.76 10.72
N ALA A 66 4.68 0.86 11.05
CA ALA A 66 5.24 0.16 12.21
C ALA A 66 4.65 0.66 13.53
N GLU A 67 4.38 1.96 13.63
CA GLU A 67 3.75 2.60 14.78
C GLU A 67 2.28 2.18 14.93
N GLN A 68 1.52 2.16 13.82
CA GLN A 68 0.15 1.65 13.81
C GLN A 68 0.06 0.15 14.17
N LEU A 69 0.99 -0.67 13.69
CA LEU A 69 1.07 -2.09 14.06
C LEU A 69 1.39 -2.26 15.56
N LYS A 70 2.22 -1.37 16.11
CA LYS A 70 2.53 -1.36 17.54
C LYS A 70 1.30 -0.99 18.36
N GLU A 71 0.57 0.05 17.96
CA GLU A 71 -0.66 0.50 18.61
C GLU A 71 -1.74 -0.60 18.62
N ILE A 72 -1.94 -1.30 17.49
CA ILE A 72 -2.87 -2.44 17.41
C ILE A 72 -2.43 -3.60 18.33
N LYS A 73 -1.12 -3.86 18.43
CA LYS A 73 -0.60 -4.88 19.35
C LYS A 73 -0.81 -4.50 20.80
N GLU A 74 -0.57 -3.24 21.16
CA GLU A 74 -0.77 -2.73 22.52
C GLU A 74 -2.26 -2.77 22.90
N THR A 75 -3.17 -2.33 22.04
CA THR A 75 -4.62 -2.37 22.29
C THR A 75 -5.14 -3.80 22.49
N ASN A 76 -4.63 -4.77 21.70
CA ASN A 76 -4.98 -6.17 21.87
C ASN A 76 -4.35 -6.78 23.15
N ALA A 77 -3.17 -6.33 23.53
CA ALA A 77 -2.53 -6.77 24.78
C ALA A 77 -3.30 -6.25 26.01
N ASP A 78 -3.71 -4.98 25.99
CA ASP A 78 -4.51 -4.36 27.04
C ASP A 78 -5.86 -5.05 27.23
N TYR A 79 -6.54 -5.40 26.13
CA TYR A 79 -7.80 -6.16 26.21
C TYR A 79 -7.62 -7.55 26.83
N ILE A 80 -6.53 -8.25 26.51
CA ILE A 80 -6.22 -9.54 27.12
C ILE A 80 -5.92 -9.38 28.60
N LEU A 81 -5.15 -8.36 28.96
CA LEU A 81 -4.81 -8.05 30.36
C LEU A 81 -6.06 -7.73 31.19
N GLU A 82 -6.99 -6.97 30.62
CA GLU A 82 -8.29 -6.68 31.25
C GLU A 82 -9.10 -7.95 31.51
N LYS A 83 -9.13 -8.87 30.53
CA LYS A 83 -9.83 -10.15 30.68
C LYS A 83 -9.13 -11.09 31.68
N GLU A 84 -7.82 -11.08 31.75
CA GLU A 84 -7.07 -11.80 32.77
C GLU A 84 -7.36 -11.25 34.18
N HIS A 85 -7.46 -9.93 34.32
CA HIS A 85 -7.83 -9.29 35.59
C HIS A 85 -9.27 -9.61 36.03
N GLU A 86 -10.22 -9.65 35.07
CA GLU A 86 -11.60 -10.11 35.37
C GLU A 86 -11.61 -11.56 35.91
N ILE A 87 -10.86 -12.45 35.26
CA ILE A 87 -10.73 -13.84 35.68
C ILE A 87 -10.13 -13.95 37.08
N GLU A 88 -9.08 -13.19 37.37
CA GLU A 88 -8.43 -13.17 38.69
C GLU A 88 -9.39 -12.65 39.78
N THR A 89 -10.21 -11.63 39.44
CA THR A 89 -11.23 -11.09 40.35
C THR A 89 -12.33 -12.11 40.64
N ILE A 90 -12.76 -12.86 39.63
CA ILE A 90 -13.74 -13.94 39.79
C ILE A 90 -13.15 -15.10 40.63
N LYS A 91 -11.86 -15.44 40.39
CA LYS A 91 -11.14 -16.45 41.19
C LYS A 91 -11.08 -16.08 42.67
N ARG A 92 -10.80 -14.81 43.04
CA ARG A 92 -10.78 -14.33 44.41
C ARG A 92 -12.18 -14.44 45.04
N LYS A 93 -13.22 -14.01 44.35
CA LYS A 93 -14.61 -14.14 44.81
C LYS A 93 -15.03 -15.60 44.99
N LEU A 94 -14.51 -16.53 44.15
CA LEU A 94 -14.76 -17.96 44.28
C LEU A 94 -14.08 -18.56 45.53
N GLN A 95 -12.93 -18.01 45.92
CA GLN A 95 -12.23 -18.44 47.11
C GLN A 95 -12.91 -17.98 48.42
N GLU A 96 -13.61 -16.84 48.36
CA GLU A 96 -14.39 -16.27 49.45
C GLU A 96 -15.79 -16.88 49.57
N ASP A 97 -16.46 -17.18 48.41
CA ASP A 97 -17.79 -17.78 48.35
C ASP A 97 -17.76 -19.16 47.66
N LYS A 98 -18.08 -20.21 48.42
CA LYS A 98 -18.15 -21.62 47.96
C LYS A 98 -19.37 -21.92 47.07
N HIS A 99 -19.71 -21.07 46.10
CA HIS A 99 -20.90 -21.29 45.26
C HIS A 99 -20.56 -21.91 43.87
N GLU A 100 -21.28 -23.00 43.55
CA GLU A 100 -21.14 -23.81 42.32
C GLU A 100 -21.36 -22.98 41.02
N GLY A 101 -22.29 -22.01 41.05
CA GLY A 101 -22.56 -21.13 39.90
C GLY A 101 -21.44 -20.18 39.50
N ILE A 102 -20.56 -19.80 40.45
CA ILE A 102 -19.38 -18.95 40.16
C ILE A 102 -18.28 -19.78 39.48
N ARG A 103 -18.18 -21.06 39.79
CA ARG A 103 -17.23 -22.00 39.18
C ARG A 103 -17.57 -22.19 37.69
N ASP A 104 -18.82 -22.30 37.35
CA ASP A 104 -19.29 -22.45 35.97
C ASP A 104 -19.03 -21.17 35.16
N ALA A 105 -19.28 -19.99 35.75
CA ALA A 105 -18.97 -18.71 35.15
C ALA A 105 -17.42 -18.53 34.88
N LEU A 106 -16.59 -18.97 35.83
CA LEU A 106 -15.13 -18.93 35.65
C LEU A 106 -14.68 -19.84 34.51
N ASN A 107 -15.19 -21.07 34.47
CA ASN A 107 -14.83 -22.03 33.40
C ASN A 107 -15.26 -21.49 32.02
N ALA A 108 -16.45 -20.87 31.93
CA ALA A 108 -16.92 -20.24 30.70
C ALA A 108 -16.01 -19.08 30.24
N LYS A 109 -15.59 -18.22 31.19
CA LYS A 109 -14.66 -17.12 30.89
C LYS A 109 -13.26 -17.60 30.48
N GLN A 110 -12.74 -18.65 31.11
CA GLN A 110 -11.47 -19.26 30.71
C GLN A 110 -11.56 -19.85 29.31
N ALA A 111 -12.64 -20.55 28.98
CA ALA A 111 -12.85 -21.10 27.64
C ALA A 111 -12.97 -19.98 26.57
N GLU A 112 -13.58 -18.85 26.90
CA GLU A 112 -13.65 -17.67 26.04
C GLU A 112 -12.26 -17.08 25.78
N LEU A 113 -11.45 -16.92 26.84
CA LEU A 113 -10.09 -16.42 26.74
C LEU A 113 -9.20 -17.34 25.88
N GLU A 114 -9.30 -18.65 26.07
CA GLU A 114 -8.57 -19.62 25.24
C GLU A 114 -8.95 -19.52 23.77
N LYS A 115 -10.25 -19.35 23.47
CA LYS A 115 -10.74 -19.12 22.10
C LYS A 115 -10.17 -17.82 21.51
N LEU A 116 -10.13 -16.74 22.27
CA LEU A 116 -9.58 -15.45 21.85
C LEU A 116 -8.07 -15.55 21.59
N ASN A 117 -7.32 -16.19 22.49
CA ASN A 117 -5.89 -16.40 22.31
C ASN A 117 -5.57 -17.28 21.09
N LYS A 118 -6.35 -18.33 20.88
CA LYS A 118 -6.22 -19.17 19.68
C LYS A 118 -6.51 -18.39 18.40
N ARG A 119 -7.56 -17.58 18.37
CA ARG A 119 -7.89 -16.70 17.22
C ARG A 119 -6.78 -15.67 16.97
N LYS A 120 -6.27 -15.04 18.02
CA LYS A 120 -5.16 -14.08 17.90
C LYS A 120 -3.95 -14.73 17.24
N LYS A 121 -3.52 -15.89 17.74
CA LYS A 121 -2.38 -16.63 17.17
C LYS A 121 -2.64 -17.00 15.70
N GLN A 122 -3.82 -17.46 15.36
CA GLN A 122 -4.18 -17.81 13.99
C GLN A 122 -4.12 -16.59 13.04
N ILE A 123 -4.61 -15.42 13.51
CA ILE A 123 -4.55 -14.17 12.73
C ILE A 123 -3.08 -13.75 12.53
N GLU A 124 -2.24 -13.86 13.54
CA GLU A 124 -0.80 -13.56 13.45
C GLU A 124 -0.10 -14.49 12.46
N ASP A 125 -0.33 -15.79 12.54
CA ASP A 125 0.23 -16.80 11.64
C ASP A 125 -0.24 -16.56 10.18
N CYS A 126 -1.52 -16.23 9.97
CA CYS A 126 -2.08 -15.91 8.67
C CYS A 126 -1.50 -14.61 8.10
N THR A 127 -1.37 -13.58 8.92
CA THR A 127 -0.75 -12.31 8.51
C THR A 127 0.70 -12.52 8.09
N GLU A 128 1.46 -13.31 8.84
CA GLU A 128 2.83 -13.65 8.51
C GLU A 128 2.92 -14.43 7.19
N LYS A 129 2.04 -15.39 6.96
CA LYS A 129 1.95 -16.12 5.69
C LYS A 129 1.68 -15.19 4.51
N ILE A 130 0.68 -14.31 4.63
CA ILE A 130 0.32 -13.36 3.57
C ILE A 130 1.48 -12.43 3.24
N THR A 131 2.17 -11.89 4.25
CA THR A 131 3.30 -10.96 4.04
C THR A 131 4.48 -11.59 3.30
N LYS A 132 4.62 -12.91 3.37
CA LYS A 132 5.66 -13.66 2.65
C LYS A 132 5.31 -13.97 1.19
N THR A 133 4.05 -13.82 0.78
CA THR A 133 3.61 -14.12 -0.59
C THR A 133 4.14 -13.13 -1.62
N ASP A 134 4.35 -13.58 -2.84
CA ASP A 134 4.80 -12.72 -3.92
C ASP A 134 3.73 -11.70 -4.32
N VAL A 135 2.45 -12.05 -4.17
CA VAL A 135 1.32 -11.15 -4.36
C VAL A 135 1.40 -9.95 -3.40
N TYR A 136 1.67 -10.19 -2.13
CA TYR A 136 1.83 -9.10 -1.15
C TYR A 136 3.07 -8.25 -1.44
N LYS A 137 4.18 -8.87 -1.86
CA LYS A 137 5.40 -8.14 -2.28
C LYS A 137 5.12 -7.24 -3.48
N GLN A 138 4.34 -7.69 -4.48
CA GLN A 138 3.93 -6.87 -5.62
C GLN A 138 3.10 -5.66 -5.16
N ILE A 139 2.13 -5.86 -4.28
CA ILE A 139 1.36 -4.75 -3.69
C ILE A 139 2.31 -3.75 -3.01
N GLN A 140 3.27 -4.24 -2.22
CA GLN A 140 4.26 -3.38 -1.56
C GLN A 140 5.15 -2.63 -2.56
N CYS A 141 5.52 -3.24 -3.68
CA CYS A 141 6.28 -2.56 -4.74
C CYS A 141 5.47 -1.41 -5.36
N ILE A 142 4.19 -1.62 -5.62
CA ILE A 142 3.28 -0.57 -6.13
C ILE A 142 3.14 0.57 -5.11
N LEU A 143 2.92 0.24 -3.84
CA LEU A 143 2.78 1.22 -2.76
C LEU A 143 4.05 2.05 -2.54
N LYS A 144 5.21 1.45 -2.76
CA LYS A 144 6.52 2.13 -2.69
C LYS A 144 6.87 2.93 -3.95
N GLY A 145 6.06 2.82 -5.01
CA GLY A 145 6.30 3.50 -6.28
C GLY A 145 7.44 2.90 -7.10
N TYR A 146 7.86 1.68 -6.80
CA TYR A 146 8.88 0.95 -7.59
C TYR A 146 8.29 0.32 -8.86
N ASP A 147 6.99 0.08 -8.88
CA ASP A 147 6.26 -0.40 -10.06
C ASP A 147 5.12 0.58 -10.35
N SER A 148 5.10 1.11 -11.58
CA SER A 148 4.02 1.99 -12.06
C SER A 148 2.85 1.21 -12.65
N LYS A 149 2.92 -0.13 -12.67
CA LYS A 149 1.89 -0.99 -13.23
C LYS A 149 0.72 -1.11 -12.26
N THR A 150 -0.46 -1.20 -12.84
CA THR A 150 -1.68 -1.53 -12.10
C THR A 150 -1.59 -2.96 -11.57
N PHE A 151 -2.02 -3.17 -10.33
CA PHE A 151 -2.08 -4.52 -9.76
C PHE A 151 -3.06 -5.41 -10.54
N THR A 152 -2.59 -6.57 -11.01
CA THR A 152 -3.36 -7.49 -11.87
C THR A 152 -3.64 -8.85 -11.24
N ASN A 153 -2.86 -9.28 -10.25
CA ASN A 153 -2.92 -10.63 -9.67
C ASN A 153 -4.04 -10.78 -8.62
N TRP A 154 -5.26 -10.34 -8.97
CA TRP A 154 -6.42 -10.35 -8.06
C TRP A 154 -6.84 -11.75 -7.66
N ASN A 155 -6.81 -12.71 -8.57
CA ASN A 155 -7.18 -14.10 -8.31
C ASN A 155 -6.23 -14.77 -7.29
N ASP A 156 -4.93 -14.49 -7.41
CA ASP A 156 -3.95 -15.03 -6.47
C ASP A 156 -4.09 -14.38 -5.09
N LEU A 157 -4.42 -13.09 -5.03
CA LEU A 157 -4.73 -12.40 -3.78
C LEU A 157 -5.97 -13.00 -3.11
N GLU A 158 -7.04 -13.17 -3.87
CA GLU A 158 -8.30 -13.73 -3.39
C GLU A 158 -8.09 -15.13 -2.82
N LYS A 159 -7.43 -16.00 -3.58
CA LYS A 159 -7.08 -17.36 -3.13
C LYS A 159 -6.24 -17.32 -1.86
N THR A 160 -5.20 -16.49 -1.81
CA THR A 160 -4.33 -16.37 -0.63
C THR A 160 -5.11 -15.93 0.61
N VAL A 161 -6.04 -14.98 0.45
CA VAL A 161 -6.87 -14.49 1.57
C VAL A 161 -7.85 -15.55 2.03
N TYR A 162 -8.50 -16.27 1.11
CA TYR A 162 -9.45 -17.33 1.44
C TYR A 162 -8.76 -18.55 2.09
N ASP A 163 -7.59 -18.94 1.61
CA ASP A 163 -6.77 -19.98 2.23
C ASP A 163 -6.37 -19.66 3.68
N CYS A 164 -6.12 -18.37 3.96
CA CYS A 164 -5.77 -17.90 5.30
C CYS A 164 -7.00 -17.64 6.20
N PHE A 165 -8.13 -17.25 5.62
CA PHE A 165 -9.34 -16.86 6.34
C PHE A 165 -10.60 -17.51 5.73
N PRO A 166 -10.84 -18.80 5.99
CA PRO A 166 -11.94 -19.53 5.33
C PRO A 166 -13.34 -18.95 5.59
N ASN A 167 -13.59 -18.43 6.79
CA ASN A 167 -14.87 -17.81 7.10
C ASN A 167 -15.06 -16.43 6.44
N PHE A 168 -13.99 -15.84 5.94
CA PHE A 168 -14.06 -14.58 5.23
C PHE A 168 -14.78 -14.73 3.89
N GLU A 169 -14.47 -15.76 3.14
CA GLU A 169 -15.18 -16.12 1.90
C GLU A 169 -16.67 -16.29 2.16
N THR A 170 -17.03 -17.15 3.11
CA THR A 170 -18.43 -17.39 3.49
C THR A 170 -19.13 -16.10 3.93
N SER A 171 -18.43 -15.25 4.68
CA SER A 171 -18.99 -13.97 5.14
C SER A 171 -19.24 -12.99 4.00
N LEU A 172 -18.38 -12.98 2.98
CA LEU A 172 -18.58 -12.18 1.78
C LEU A 172 -19.74 -12.69 0.93
N HIS A 173 -19.85 -14.00 0.72
CA HIS A 173 -20.98 -14.61 0.02
C HIS A 173 -22.34 -14.28 0.69
N ASN A 174 -22.40 -14.25 2.01
CA ASN A 174 -23.59 -13.86 2.77
C ASN A 174 -23.98 -12.37 2.64
N LEU A 175 -23.15 -11.55 1.99
CA LEU A 175 -23.50 -10.18 1.62
C LEU A 175 -24.30 -10.08 0.31
N GLY A 176 -24.44 -11.21 -0.41
CA GLY A 176 -24.95 -11.27 -1.78
C GLY A 176 -23.92 -10.81 -2.79
N ASP A 177 -24.38 -10.58 -4.02
CA ASP A 177 -23.48 -10.26 -5.13
C ASP A 177 -22.66 -9.00 -4.87
N LEU A 178 -21.35 -9.18 -4.75
CA LEU A 178 -20.36 -8.11 -4.70
C LEU A 178 -19.85 -7.84 -6.11
N ASN A 179 -19.78 -6.59 -6.49
CA ASN A 179 -19.07 -6.26 -7.71
C ASN A 179 -17.54 -6.39 -7.51
N PHE A 180 -16.81 -6.46 -8.62
CA PHE A 180 -15.37 -6.70 -8.58
C PHE A 180 -14.58 -5.64 -7.79
N THR A 181 -15.03 -4.38 -7.80
CA THR A 181 -14.40 -3.31 -7.03
C THR A 181 -14.66 -3.45 -5.53
N GLU A 182 -15.87 -3.83 -5.14
CA GLU A 182 -16.23 -4.11 -3.75
C GLU A 182 -15.42 -5.27 -3.18
N LEU A 183 -15.28 -6.36 -3.95
CA LEU A 183 -14.45 -7.50 -3.58
C LEU A 183 -12.99 -7.08 -3.35
N LYS A 184 -12.40 -6.34 -4.29
CA LYS A 184 -11.03 -5.81 -4.17
C LYS A 184 -10.83 -5.01 -2.89
N VAL A 185 -11.77 -4.11 -2.58
CA VAL A 185 -11.71 -3.29 -1.35
C VAL A 185 -11.76 -4.18 -0.12
N CYS A 186 -12.64 -5.19 -0.08
CA CYS A 186 -12.73 -6.13 1.04
C CYS A 186 -11.43 -6.93 1.22
N LEU A 187 -10.87 -7.49 0.15
CA LEU A 187 -9.62 -8.25 0.19
C LEU A 187 -8.45 -7.41 0.72
N LEU A 188 -8.27 -6.21 0.18
CA LEU A 188 -7.19 -5.30 0.60
C LEU A 188 -7.38 -4.80 2.05
N THR A 189 -8.64 -4.57 2.48
CA THR A 189 -8.95 -4.22 3.86
C THR A 189 -8.61 -5.38 4.79
N ARG A 190 -8.91 -6.62 4.38
CA ARG A 190 -8.66 -7.84 5.19
C ARG A 190 -7.17 -8.07 5.45
N ILE A 191 -6.32 -7.79 4.47
CA ILE A 191 -4.85 -7.87 4.63
C ILE A 191 -4.24 -6.64 5.31
N GLY A 192 -5.06 -5.74 5.83
CA GLY A 192 -4.65 -4.63 6.70
C GLY A 192 -4.26 -3.33 5.99
N LEU A 193 -4.51 -3.17 4.69
CA LEU A 193 -4.18 -1.93 3.99
C LEU A 193 -5.06 -0.76 4.46
N SER A 194 -4.47 0.44 4.46
CA SER A 194 -5.21 1.68 4.73
C SER A 194 -6.06 2.10 3.52
N VAL A 195 -7.08 2.92 3.74
CA VAL A 195 -7.89 3.50 2.64
C VAL A 195 -7.02 4.20 1.59
N LYS A 196 -5.93 4.85 2.02
CA LYS A 196 -4.98 5.49 1.13
C LYS A 196 -4.26 4.47 0.24
N ASP A 197 -3.80 3.38 0.82
CA ASP A 197 -3.09 2.33 0.09
C ASP A 197 -4.03 1.58 -0.85
N ILE A 198 -5.26 1.29 -0.39
CA ILE A 198 -6.32 0.71 -1.22
C ILE A 198 -6.60 1.61 -2.42
N SER A 199 -6.67 2.93 -2.25
CA SER A 199 -6.89 3.87 -3.35
C SER A 199 -5.77 3.83 -4.39
N ILE A 200 -4.52 3.61 -3.96
CA ILE A 200 -3.37 3.48 -4.88
C ILE A 200 -3.44 2.17 -5.65
N VAL A 201 -3.65 1.04 -4.96
CA VAL A 201 -3.66 -0.30 -5.57
C VAL A 201 -4.84 -0.49 -6.52
N THR A 202 -6.00 0.06 -6.19
CA THR A 202 -7.23 -0.05 -7.01
C THR A 202 -7.36 1.05 -8.05
N CYS A 203 -6.50 2.06 -8.06
CA CYS A 203 -6.63 3.29 -8.87
C CYS A 203 -7.97 4.02 -8.66
N ALA A 204 -8.60 3.86 -7.50
CA ALA A 204 -9.85 4.51 -7.13
C ALA A 204 -9.61 5.71 -6.21
N SER A 205 -10.52 6.68 -6.19
CA SER A 205 -10.43 7.79 -5.24
C SER A 205 -10.73 7.32 -3.81
N LYS A 206 -10.12 7.97 -2.80
CA LYS A 206 -10.43 7.68 -1.39
C LYS A 206 -11.93 7.86 -1.10
N SER A 207 -12.56 8.86 -1.69
CA SER A 207 -14.00 9.11 -1.59
C SER A 207 -14.82 7.91 -2.07
N SER A 208 -14.42 7.29 -3.20
CA SER A 208 -15.05 6.07 -3.70
C SER A 208 -14.90 4.91 -2.72
N ILE A 209 -13.72 4.73 -2.11
CA ILE A 209 -13.49 3.67 -1.12
C ILE A 209 -14.37 3.89 0.13
N TYR A 210 -14.46 5.12 0.64
CA TYR A 210 -15.34 5.44 1.75
C TYR A 210 -16.81 5.12 1.42
N SER A 211 -17.28 5.50 0.24
CA SER A 211 -18.66 5.22 -0.21
C SER A 211 -18.93 3.72 -0.35
N ILE A 212 -17.96 2.96 -0.85
CA ILE A 212 -18.04 1.49 -0.93
C ILE A 212 -18.19 0.89 0.48
N ASN A 213 -17.34 1.28 1.42
CA ASN A 213 -17.36 0.76 2.79
C ASN A 213 -18.71 1.05 3.49
N GLN A 214 -19.24 2.27 3.35
CA GLN A 214 -20.54 2.65 3.91
C GLN A 214 -21.69 1.83 3.31
N ARG A 215 -21.67 1.64 1.97
CA ARG A 215 -22.68 0.85 1.28
C ARG A 215 -22.65 -0.62 1.69
N LEU A 216 -21.46 -1.21 1.82
CA LEU A 216 -21.28 -2.59 2.28
C LEU A 216 -21.71 -2.77 3.71
N PHE A 217 -21.44 -1.81 4.59
CA PHE A 217 -21.92 -1.82 5.96
C PHE A 217 -23.45 -1.78 6.02
N TYR A 218 -24.06 -0.88 5.24
CA TYR A 218 -25.52 -0.81 5.13
C TYR A 218 -26.12 -2.12 4.60
N LYS A 219 -25.51 -2.72 3.57
CA LYS A 219 -25.92 -4.00 2.98
C LYS A 219 -25.90 -5.13 4.03
N LYS A 220 -24.93 -5.12 4.93
CA LYS A 220 -24.78 -6.14 5.98
C LYS A 220 -25.70 -5.94 7.18
N PHE A 221 -25.81 -4.70 7.66
CA PHE A 221 -26.43 -4.40 8.96
C PHE A 221 -27.74 -3.61 8.85
N GLY A 222 -28.15 -3.19 7.66
CA GLY A 222 -29.37 -2.41 7.44
C GLY A 222 -29.34 -0.99 8.02
N LYS A 223 -28.18 -0.50 8.45
CA LYS A 223 -28.00 0.84 9.06
C LYS A 223 -26.76 1.52 8.50
N TYR A 224 -26.79 2.85 8.47
CA TYR A 224 -25.63 3.64 8.10
C TYR A 224 -24.63 3.75 9.27
N ALA A 225 -23.36 3.69 8.95
CA ALA A 225 -22.26 3.87 9.90
C ALA A 225 -21.04 4.51 9.22
N ALA A 226 -20.02 4.82 10.01
CA ALA A 226 -18.76 5.31 9.46
C ALA A 226 -18.05 4.23 8.66
N SER A 227 -17.22 4.63 7.70
CA SER A 227 -16.37 3.69 6.92
C SER A 227 -15.44 2.88 7.82
N SER A 228 -15.00 3.43 8.95
CA SER A 228 -14.21 2.75 9.98
C SER A 228 -14.88 1.49 10.51
N ASP A 229 -16.19 1.51 10.71
CA ASP A 229 -16.93 0.39 11.27
C ASP A 229 -16.94 -0.82 10.33
N TRP A 230 -16.98 -0.55 9.01
CA TRP A 230 -16.82 -1.61 8.02
C TRP A 230 -15.39 -2.18 8.01
N ILE A 231 -14.39 -1.31 8.10
CA ILE A 231 -12.99 -1.73 8.14
C ILE A 231 -12.72 -2.61 9.36
N GLU A 232 -13.23 -2.22 10.52
CA GLU A 232 -13.11 -3.00 11.74
C GLU A 232 -13.83 -4.36 11.60
N PHE A 233 -15.07 -4.36 11.13
CA PHE A 233 -15.83 -5.59 10.89
C PHE A 233 -15.06 -6.54 9.97
N ILE A 234 -14.58 -6.08 8.81
CA ILE A 234 -13.83 -6.90 7.84
C ILE A 234 -12.56 -7.49 8.46
N ARG A 235 -11.88 -6.75 9.30
CA ARG A 235 -10.65 -7.21 9.99
C ARG A 235 -10.91 -8.25 11.07
N THR A 236 -12.10 -8.27 11.65
CA THR A 236 -12.47 -9.24 12.70
C THR A 236 -12.99 -10.57 12.15
N ILE A 237 -13.38 -10.66 10.89
CA ILE A 237 -13.82 -11.91 10.26
C ILE A 237 -12.64 -12.88 10.17
N TYR A 238 -12.81 -14.03 10.77
CA TYR A 238 -11.81 -15.09 10.79
C TYR A 238 -12.37 -16.39 10.20
#